data_d251688875b335da958aabc2da2374f3
#
_entry.id   d251688875b335da958aabc2da2374f3
#
_cell.length_a   1.000
_cell.length_b   1.000
_cell.length_c   1.000
_cell.angle_alpha   90.00
_cell.angle_beta   90.00
_cell.angle_gamma   90.00
#
_symmetry.space_group_name_H-M   'P 1'
#
loop_
_entity.id
_entity.type
_entity.pdbx_description
1 polymer ?
#
loop_
_entity_poly.entity_id
_entity_poly.type
_entity_poly.pdbx_seq_one_letter_code
_entity_poly.pdbx_strand_id
1 'polypeptide(L)'
;MKTSFSLDKDQAVRDLVRGGYAKIAEETSAGCCSPGVSCCGSAPQDADKLARELGYTKEELQALPEGANMGLSCGNPAALAALQPGEVVLDLGSGGGFDVFIAGRKVGGSGRAIGVDMTAEMLAKARRNVAFYREQTKLENVEFRLGEIEHLPVADNFVDAIISNCVINLSPDKPQVWREMARVLKP
;
A
#
# COMPACT_ATOMS: atom_id res chain seq x y z
N MET A 1 25.61 15.94 1.30
CA MET A 1 24.70 17.08 1.51
C MET A 1 24.02 17.35 0.18
N LYS A 2 22.69 17.19 0.04
CA LYS A 2 21.96 17.54 -1.19
C LYS A 2 21.95 19.07 -1.36
N THR A 3 22.07 19.56 -2.59
CA THR A 3 21.96 20.99 -2.88
C THR A 3 20.48 21.42 -2.82
N SER A 4 20.19 22.69 -2.56
CA SER A 4 18.80 23.26 -2.57
C SER A 4 18.07 22.91 -3.88
N PHE A 5 18.72 23.00 -5.02
CA PHE A 5 18.18 22.67 -6.33
C PHE A 5 17.79 21.16 -6.48
N SER A 6 18.51 20.26 -5.80
CA SER A 6 18.18 18.84 -5.77
C SER A 6 16.93 18.57 -4.91
N LEU A 7 16.79 19.27 -3.79
CA LEU A 7 15.63 19.15 -2.90
C LEU A 7 14.33 19.60 -3.58
N ASP A 8 14.39 20.69 -4.35
CA ASP A 8 13.22 21.19 -5.12
C ASP A 8 12.77 20.18 -6.18
N LYS A 9 13.70 19.50 -6.85
CA LYS A 9 13.37 18.45 -7.83
C LYS A 9 12.75 17.22 -7.16
N ASP A 10 13.31 16.77 -6.04
CA ASP A 10 12.81 15.64 -5.29
C ASP A 10 11.37 15.90 -4.81
N GLN A 11 11.07 17.13 -4.36
CA GLN A 11 9.74 17.53 -3.95
C GLN A 11 8.76 17.55 -5.13
N ALA A 12 9.17 18.09 -6.27
CA ALA A 12 8.34 18.11 -7.48
C ALA A 12 7.95 16.68 -7.95
N VAL A 13 8.87 15.72 -7.83
CA VAL A 13 8.57 14.30 -8.13
C VAL A 13 7.52 13.75 -7.17
N ARG A 14 7.68 13.99 -5.86
CA ARG A 14 6.68 13.55 -4.86
C ARG A 14 5.30 14.14 -5.11
N ASP A 15 5.23 15.43 -5.42
CA ASP A 15 3.97 16.12 -5.67
C ASP A 15 3.26 15.59 -6.94
N LEU A 16 4.03 15.28 -7.98
CA LEU A 16 3.51 14.66 -9.19
C LEU A 16 2.92 13.27 -8.90
N VAL A 17 3.67 12.44 -8.18
CA VAL A 17 3.24 11.07 -7.80
C VAL A 17 2.00 11.16 -6.91
N ARG A 18 2.03 11.98 -5.86
CA ARG A 18 0.90 12.20 -4.93
C ARG A 18 -0.35 12.63 -5.67
N GLY A 19 -0.24 13.61 -6.58
CA GLY A 19 -1.37 14.11 -7.36
C GLY A 19 -1.95 13.06 -8.32
N GLY A 20 -1.11 12.19 -8.88
CA GLY A 20 -1.56 11.06 -9.70
C GLY A 20 -2.38 10.04 -8.91
N TYR A 21 -1.86 9.62 -7.76
CA TYR A 21 -2.55 8.65 -6.90
C TYR A 21 -3.79 9.23 -6.20
N ALA A 22 -3.82 10.52 -5.86
CA ALA A 22 -5.01 11.19 -5.35
C ALA A 22 -6.18 11.07 -6.34
N LYS A 23 -5.96 11.35 -7.62
CA LYS A 23 -6.97 11.18 -8.66
C LYS A 23 -7.51 9.75 -8.75
N ILE A 24 -6.62 8.76 -8.72
CA ILE A 24 -7.02 7.34 -8.74
C ILE A 24 -7.88 7.00 -7.52
N ALA A 25 -7.56 7.55 -6.34
CA ALA A 25 -8.33 7.31 -5.12
C ALA A 25 -9.75 7.93 -5.18
N GLU A 26 -9.90 9.07 -5.85
CA GLU A 26 -11.17 9.79 -6.00
C GLU A 26 -12.05 9.18 -7.10
N GLU A 27 -11.47 8.60 -8.14
CA GLU A 27 -12.21 7.92 -9.20
C GLU A 27 -12.92 6.69 -8.62
N THR A 28 -14.20 6.86 -8.32
CA THR A 28 -15.09 5.75 -8.00
C THR A 28 -15.31 4.93 -9.27
N SER A 29 -14.70 3.75 -9.38
CA SER A 29 -15.04 2.59 -10.27
C SER A 29 -15.61 2.85 -11.68
N ALA A 30 -15.60 4.06 -12.19
CA ALA A 30 -15.80 4.35 -13.60
C ALA A 30 -14.43 4.23 -14.26
N GLY A 31 -14.25 3.17 -15.04
CA GLY A 31 -12.98 2.88 -15.73
C GLY A 31 -12.35 4.12 -16.36
N CYS A 32 -11.02 4.13 -16.46
CA CYS A 32 -10.14 5.17 -17.04
C CYS A 32 -10.49 5.66 -18.47
N CYS A 33 -11.69 5.46 -18.94
CA CYS A 33 -12.13 5.84 -20.28
C CYS A 33 -13.34 6.76 -20.19
N SER A 34 -13.10 8.07 -20.29
CA SER A 34 -14.13 8.96 -20.85
C SER A 34 -14.54 8.41 -22.23
N PRO A 35 -15.85 8.43 -22.60
CA PRO A 35 -16.27 7.96 -23.91
C PRO A 35 -15.60 8.80 -24.99
N GLY A 36 -14.59 8.24 -25.65
CA GLY A 36 -13.91 8.88 -26.78
C GLY A 36 -12.40 8.77 -26.88
N VAL A 37 -11.67 8.35 -25.84
CA VAL A 37 -10.20 8.20 -25.91
C VAL A 37 -9.78 6.86 -25.32
N SER A 38 -9.53 5.88 -26.18
CA SER A 38 -8.85 4.63 -25.82
C SER A 38 -7.34 4.90 -25.70
N CYS A 39 -6.85 5.16 -24.50
CA CYS A 39 -5.42 5.35 -24.26
C CYS A 39 -4.64 4.04 -24.08
N CYS A 40 -5.29 2.91 -23.87
CA CYS A 40 -4.67 1.58 -23.79
C CYS A 40 -5.60 0.57 -24.48
N GLY A 41 -5.08 -0.13 -25.46
CA GLY A 41 -5.81 -1.12 -26.26
C GLY A 41 -6.14 -2.43 -25.56
N SER A 42 -6.52 -2.39 -24.27
CA SER A 42 -6.99 -3.56 -23.51
C SER A 42 -8.27 -3.20 -22.75
N ALA A 43 -9.25 -4.09 -22.79
CA ALA A 43 -10.45 -4.02 -21.97
C ALA A 43 -10.08 -3.79 -20.49
N PRO A 44 -10.96 -3.15 -19.68
CA PRO A 44 -10.71 -2.99 -18.25
C PRO A 44 -10.38 -4.37 -17.66
N GLN A 45 -9.13 -4.56 -17.25
CA GLN A 45 -8.73 -5.81 -16.60
C GLN A 45 -9.49 -5.89 -15.29
N ASP A 46 -10.19 -6.99 -15.08
CA ASP A 46 -10.81 -7.32 -13.82
C ASP A 46 -9.71 -7.35 -12.75
N ALA A 47 -9.71 -6.40 -11.81
CA ALA A 47 -8.69 -6.27 -10.78
C ALA A 47 -8.50 -7.56 -9.98
N ASP A 48 -9.58 -8.33 -9.78
CA ASP A 48 -9.53 -9.63 -9.11
C ASP A 48 -8.89 -10.71 -9.98
N LYS A 49 -9.06 -10.64 -11.31
CA LYS A 49 -8.38 -11.56 -12.22
C LYS A 49 -6.87 -11.29 -12.19
N LEU A 50 -6.45 -10.04 -12.27
CA LEU A 50 -5.04 -9.66 -12.17
C LEU A 50 -4.44 -10.12 -10.83
N ALA A 51 -5.12 -9.87 -9.71
CA ALA A 51 -4.65 -10.29 -8.41
C ALA A 51 -4.49 -11.83 -8.30
N ARG A 52 -5.42 -12.60 -8.88
CA ARG A 52 -5.28 -14.09 -8.94
C ARG A 52 -4.08 -14.53 -9.76
N GLU A 53 -3.80 -13.88 -10.89
CA GLU A 53 -2.61 -14.15 -11.70
C GLU A 53 -1.31 -13.83 -10.95
N LEU A 54 -1.34 -12.88 -10.00
CA LEU A 54 -0.24 -12.54 -9.11
C LEU A 54 -0.12 -13.46 -7.88
N GLY A 55 -1.01 -14.47 -7.75
CA GLY A 55 -0.94 -15.50 -6.70
C GLY A 55 -1.76 -15.21 -5.45
N TYR A 56 -2.66 -14.21 -5.46
CA TYR A 56 -3.63 -14.03 -4.37
C TYR A 56 -4.75 -15.09 -4.50
N THR A 57 -5.12 -15.70 -3.37
CA THR A 57 -6.17 -16.71 -3.35
C THR A 57 -7.56 -16.08 -3.48
N LYS A 58 -8.53 -16.88 -3.90
CA LYS A 58 -9.92 -16.42 -3.99
C LYS A 58 -10.46 -16.00 -2.61
N GLU A 59 -10.08 -16.73 -1.58
CA GLU A 59 -10.47 -16.47 -0.19
C GLU A 59 -9.86 -15.16 0.35
N GLU A 60 -8.61 -14.87 -0.01
CA GLU A 60 -7.97 -13.58 0.32
C GLU A 60 -8.74 -12.42 -0.34
N LEU A 61 -9.07 -12.54 -1.63
CA LEU A 61 -9.77 -11.48 -2.38
C LEU A 61 -11.21 -11.28 -1.91
N GLN A 62 -11.96 -12.35 -1.66
CA GLN A 62 -13.35 -12.25 -1.19
C GLN A 62 -13.49 -11.64 0.20
N ALA A 63 -12.44 -11.68 0.98
CA ALA A 63 -12.39 -11.14 2.33
C ALA A 63 -11.95 -9.67 2.39
N LEU A 64 -11.61 -9.10 1.25
CA LEU A 64 -11.21 -7.70 1.15
C LEU A 64 -12.43 -6.77 1.10
N PRO A 65 -12.32 -5.57 1.69
CA PRO A 65 -13.31 -4.52 1.50
C PRO A 65 -13.44 -4.11 0.03
N GLU A 66 -14.65 -3.72 -0.37
CA GLU A 66 -14.91 -3.19 -1.70
C GLU A 66 -13.99 -1.98 -2.01
N GLY A 67 -13.36 -2.00 -3.17
CA GLY A 67 -12.46 -0.95 -3.62
C GLY A 67 -11.07 -0.94 -2.95
N ALA A 68 -10.73 -1.91 -2.10
CA ALA A 68 -9.36 -2.09 -1.63
C ALA A 68 -8.46 -2.61 -2.77
N ASN A 69 -8.97 -3.50 -3.62
CA ASN A 69 -8.30 -3.93 -4.82
C ASN A 69 -8.53 -2.93 -5.97
N MET A 70 -7.54 -2.12 -6.26
CA MET A 70 -7.58 -1.11 -7.32
C MET A 70 -6.83 -1.55 -8.59
N GLY A 71 -6.39 -2.82 -8.66
CA GLY A 71 -5.63 -3.33 -9.79
C GLY A 71 -4.23 -2.73 -9.94
N LEU A 72 -3.67 -2.19 -8.88
CA LEU A 72 -2.35 -1.53 -8.86
C LEU A 72 -1.21 -2.44 -8.39
N SER A 73 -1.54 -3.68 -7.99
CA SER A 73 -0.55 -4.65 -7.50
C SER A 73 0.31 -5.19 -8.64
N CYS A 74 1.62 -5.32 -8.38
CA CYS A 74 2.60 -5.88 -9.30
C CYS A 74 3.16 -7.25 -8.82
N GLY A 75 2.70 -7.75 -7.68
CA GLY A 75 3.11 -9.00 -7.05
C GLY A 75 2.33 -9.28 -5.77
N ASN A 76 2.62 -10.42 -5.13
CA ASN A 76 2.05 -10.79 -3.83
C ASN A 76 3.14 -10.79 -2.74
N PRO A 77 3.48 -9.63 -2.17
CA PRO A 77 4.54 -9.52 -1.18
C PRO A 77 4.22 -10.25 0.13
N ALA A 78 2.95 -10.32 0.52
CA ALA A 78 2.52 -11.02 1.73
C ALA A 78 2.71 -12.55 1.64
N ALA A 79 2.63 -13.14 0.43
CA ALA A 79 2.94 -14.55 0.23
C ALA A 79 4.45 -14.81 0.26
N LEU A 80 5.25 -13.91 -0.35
CA LEU A 80 6.71 -14.01 -0.39
C LEU A 80 7.35 -13.81 1.00
N ALA A 81 6.79 -12.92 1.82
CA ALA A 81 7.29 -12.63 3.17
C ALA A 81 7.06 -13.76 4.17
N ALA A 82 6.23 -14.78 3.85
CA ALA A 82 5.90 -15.89 4.75
C ALA A 82 5.51 -15.44 6.18
N LEU A 83 4.68 -14.40 6.27
CA LEU A 83 4.28 -13.75 7.52
C LEU A 83 3.77 -14.73 8.57
N GLN A 84 4.21 -14.57 9.81
CA GLN A 84 3.88 -15.43 10.95
C GLN A 84 2.86 -14.75 11.89
N PRO A 85 2.02 -15.53 12.58
CA PRO A 85 1.15 -15.01 13.64
C PRO A 85 1.96 -14.27 14.72
N GLY A 86 1.49 -13.09 15.11
CA GLY A 86 2.13 -12.25 16.14
C GLY A 86 3.12 -11.21 15.60
N GLU A 87 3.50 -11.27 14.33
CA GLU A 87 4.41 -10.29 13.74
C GLU A 87 3.77 -8.89 13.58
N VAL A 88 4.62 -7.89 13.66
CA VAL A 88 4.30 -6.51 13.26
C VAL A 88 4.83 -6.28 11.86
N VAL A 89 3.93 -6.07 10.92
CA VAL A 89 4.24 -5.91 9.48
C VAL A 89 4.01 -4.47 9.06
N LEU A 90 4.95 -3.90 8.30
CA LEU A 90 4.84 -2.58 7.70
C LEU A 90 4.71 -2.69 6.19
N ASP A 91 3.68 -2.08 5.62
CA ASP A 91 3.48 -1.95 4.18
C ASP A 91 3.83 -0.54 3.70
N LEU A 92 4.80 -0.45 2.80
CA LEU A 92 5.24 0.82 2.21
C LEU A 92 4.44 1.12 0.94
N GLY A 93 3.75 2.27 0.91
CA GLY A 93 2.87 2.66 -0.17
C GLY A 93 1.58 1.85 -0.16
N SER A 94 0.94 1.78 1.00
CA SER A 94 -0.21 0.89 1.26
C SER A 94 -1.46 1.21 0.42
N GLY A 95 -1.54 2.38 -0.21
CA GLY A 95 -2.69 2.80 -1.02
C GLY A 95 -4.02 2.62 -0.29
N GLY A 96 -4.98 1.94 -0.92
CA GLY A 96 -6.29 1.60 -0.34
C GLY A 96 -6.28 0.49 0.71
N GLY A 97 -5.10 -0.01 1.10
CA GLY A 97 -4.93 -0.98 2.18
C GLY A 97 -4.97 -2.45 1.75
N PHE A 98 -4.87 -2.75 0.46
CA PHE A 98 -4.99 -4.10 -0.10
C PHE A 98 -4.09 -5.11 0.62
N ASP A 99 -2.78 -4.90 0.61
CA ASP A 99 -1.81 -5.80 1.23
C ASP A 99 -1.85 -5.73 2.78
N VAL A 100 -2.21 -4.57 3.37
CA VAL A 100 -2.37 -4.42 4.83
C VAL A 100 -3.51 -5.29 5.37
N PHE A 101 -4.67 -5.34 4.70
CA PHE A 101 -5.78 -6.19 5.14
C PHE A 101 -5.44 -7.68 5.03
N ILE A 102 -4.70 -8.09 4.01
CA ILE A 102 -4.22 -9.47 3.87
C ILE A 102 -3.20 -9.79 4.96
N ALA A 103 -2.20 -8.93 5.16
CA ALA A 103 -1.18 -9.09 6.19
C ALA A 103 -1.80 -9.15 7.59
N GLY A 104 -2.75 -8.26 7.90
CA GLY A 104 -3.44 -8.25 9.19
C GLY A 104 -4.15 -9.57 9.52
N ARG A 105 -4.75 -10.22 8.53
CA ARG A 105 -5.34 -11.56 8.71
C ARG A 105 -4.28 -12.63 8.97
N LYS A 106 -3.15 -12.58 8.25
CA LYS A 106 -2.06 -13.56 8.38
C LYS A 106 -1.38 -13.48 9.76
N VAL A 107 -1.12 -12.27 10.24
CA VAL A 107 -0.47 -12.09 11.55
C VAL A 107 -1.44 -12.28 12.73
N GLY A 108 -2.74 -12.26 12.51
CA GLY A 108 -3.77 -12.54 13.51
C GLY A 108 -3.86 -11.51 14.63
N GLY A 109 -4.69 -11.80 15.65
CA GLY A 109 -5.01 -10.84 16.72
C GLY A 109 -3.85 -10.45 17.64
N SER A 110 -2.78 -11.22 17.69
CA SER A 110 -1.56 -10.90 18.45
C SER A 110 -0.54 -10.11 17.64
N GLY A 111 -0.68 -10.07 16.30
CA GLY A 111 0.16 -9.29 15.39
C GLY A 111 -0.47 -7.94 15.03
N ARG A 112 0.22 -7.21 14.16
CA ARG A 112 -0.25 -5.90 13.65
C ARG A 112 0.21 -5.69 12.21
N ALA A 113 -0.65 -5.12 11.36
CA ALA A 113 -0.28 -4.65 10.05
C ALA A 113 -0.46 -3.12 9.97
N ILE A 114 0.61 -2.43 9.58
CA ILE A 114 0.68 -0.97 9.49
C ILE A 114 0.91 -0.59 8.04
N GLY A 115 0.00 0.20 7.46
CA GLY A 115 0.17 0.78 6.14
C GLY A 115 0.66 2.23 6.23
N VAL A 116 1.68 2.57 5.45
CA VAL A 116 2.16 3.94 5.29
C VAL A 116 1.95 4.37 3.84
N ASP A 117 1.33 5.51 3.64
CA ASP A 117 1.16 6.14 2.32
C ASP A 117 1.27 7.65 2.43
N MET A 118 1.80 8.31 1.40
CA MET A 118 1.91 9.77 1.37
C MET A 118 0.65 10.46 0.83
N THR A 119 -0.32 9.70 0.31
CA THR A 119 -1.54 10.20 -0.32
C THR A 119 -2.69 10.14 0.68
N ALA A 120 -3.16 11.30 1.12
CA ALA A 120 -4.23 11.39 2.13
C ALA A 120 -5.54 10.75 1.65
N GLU A 121 -5.87 10.88 0.36
CA GLU A 121 -7.06 10.33 -0.30
C GLU A 121 -7.03 8.79 -0.29
N MET A 122 -5.87 8.19 -0.54
CA MET A 122 -5.67 6.74 -0.44
C MET A 122 -5.91 6.25 0.98
N LEU A 123 -5.32 6.92 1.98
CA LEU A 123 -5.52 6.57 3.38
C LEU A 123 -6.96 6.80 3.85
N ALA A 124 -7.65 7.82 3.34
CA ALA A 124 -9.06 8.03 3.64
C ALA A 124 -9.91 6.85 3.13
N LYS A 125 -9.59 6.31 1.94
CA LYS A 125 -10.22 5.10 1.40
C LYS A 125 -9.91 3.87 2.26
N ALA A 126 -8.63 3.64 2.59
CA ALA A 126 -8.21 2.53 3.45
C ALA A 126 -8.90 2.58 4.83
N ARG A 127 -8.94 3.75 5.46
CA ARG A 127 -9.57 3.93 6.79
C ARG A 127 -11.08 3.69 6.78
N ARG A 128 -11.80 4.06 5.72
CA ARG A 128 -13.23 3.72 5.58
C ARG A 128 -13.44 2.21 5.55
N ASN A 129 -12.52 1.47 4.99
CA ASN A 129 -12.59 0.03 4.85
C ASN A 129 -12.28 -0.75 6.15
N VAL A 130 -11.71 -0.09 7.17
CA VAL A 130 -11.39 -0.73 8.46
C VAL A 130 -12.64 -1.29 9.16
N ALA A 131 -13.78 -0.60 9.05
CA ALA A 131 -15.02 -1.08 9.66
C ALA A 131 -15.44 -2.44 9.09
N PHE A 132 -15.44 -2.57 7.76
CA PHE A 132 -15.71 -3.85 7.09
C PHE A 132 -14.72 -4.95 7.50
N TYR A 133 -13.41 -4.63 7.50
CA TYR A 133 -12.38 -5.57 7.94
C TYR A 133 -12.65 -6.11 9.35
N ARG A 134 -12.96 -5.21 10.31
CA ARG A 134 -13.30 -5.58 11.69
C ARG A 134 -14.53 -6.47 11.77
N GLU A 135 -15.55 -6.15 10.99
CA GLU A 135 -16.79 -6.94 10.95
C GLU A 135 -16.53 -8.36 10.45
N GLN A 136 -15.75 -8.51 9.38
CA GLN A 136 -15.46 -9.81 8.77
C GLN A 136 -14.50 -10.67 9.57
N THR A 137 -13.47 -10.06 10.17
CA THR A 137 -12.38 -10.79 10.81
C THR A 137 -12.46 -10.86 12.33
N LYS A 138 -13.22 -9.93 12.95
CA LYS A 138 -13.21 -9.64 14.39
C LYS A 138 -11.84 -9.18 14.92
N LEU A 139 -10.96 -8.69 14.03
CA LEU A 139 -9.63 -8.20 14.35
C LEU A 139 -9.59 -6.67 14.35
N GLU A 140 -8.76 -6.09 15.22
CA GLU A 140 -8.49 -4.65 15.32
C GLU A 140 -7.00 -4.32 15.14
N ASN A 141 -6.33 -5.09 14.31
CA ASN A 141 -4.87 -5.13 14.20
C ASN A 141 -4.33 -4.45 12.93
N VAL A 142 -5.13 -3.65 12.25
CA VAL A 142 -4.70 -2.86 11.07
C VAL A 142 -4.70 -1.37 11.39
N GLU A 143 -3.70 -0.65 10.89
CA GLU A 143 -3.48 0.77 11.13
C GLU A 143 -2.96 1.45 9.87
N PHE A 144 -3.34 2.72 9.63
CA PHE A 144 -2.91 3.49 8.47
C PHE A 144 -2.35 4.85 8.89
N ARG A 145 -1.11 5.14 8.49
CA ARG A 145 -0.35 6.34 8.83
C ARG A 145 0.00 7.14 7.58
N LEU A 146 -0.21 8.46 7.65
CA LEU A 146 0.27 9.36 6.61
C LEU A 146 1.77 9.60 6.79
N GLY A 147 2.54 9.38 5.71
CA GLY A 147 3.98 9.58 5.73
C GLY A 147 4.64 9.25 4.40
N GLU A 148 5.83 9.79 4.20
CA GLU A 148 6.71 9.46 3.09
C GLU A 148 7.60 8.27 3.46
N ILE A 149 7.91 7.41 2.49
CA ILE A 149 8.74 6.21 2.75
C ILE A 149 10.20 6.55 3.07
N GLU A 150 10.63 7.77 2.77
CA GLU A 150 11.92 8.33 3.16
C GLU A 150 11.97 8.79 4.62
N HIS A 151 10.81 8.89 5.30
CA HIS A 151 10.67 9.35 6.69
C HIS A 151 9.49 8.63 7.34
N LEU A 152 9.71 7.37 7.71
CA LEU A 152 8.65 6.49 8.19
C LEU A 152 8.13 6.92 9.57
N PRO A 153 6.81 7.12 9.74
CA PRO A 153 6.19 7.44 11.02
C PRO A 153 6.08 6.18 11.92
N VAL A 154 7.21 5.50 12.10
CA VAL A 154 7.35 4.23 12.83
C VAL A 154 8.59 4.31 13.71
N ALA A 155 8.52 3.79 14.93
CA ALA A 155 9.64 3.77 15.87
C ALA A 155 10.77 2.85 15.38
N ASP A 156 11.97 3.08 15.90
CA ASP A 156 13.13 2.24 15.65
C ASP A 156 12.90 0.82 16.19
N ASN A 157 13.40 -0.19 15.48
CA ASN A 157 13.37 -1.60 15.90
C ASN A 157 11.96 -2.08 16.29
N PHE A 158 10.94 -1.65 15.54
CA PHE A 158 9.55 -1.89 15.92
C PHE A 158 8.87 -3.00 15.09
N VAL A 159 9.23 -3.15 13.81
CA VAL A 159 8.56 -4.08 12.89
C VAL A 159 9.38 -5.35 12.66
N ASP A 160 8.70 -6.46 12.48
CA ASP A 160 9.31 -7.77 12.20
C ASP A 160 9.53 -7.98 10.71
N ALA A 161 8.62 -7.45 9.88
CA ALA A 161 8.71 -7.56 8.43
C ALA A 161 8.26 -6.26 7.74
N ILE A 162 8.86 -5.99 6.57
CA ILE A 162 8.42 -4.92 5.66
C ILE A 162 8.00 -5.55 4.35
N ILE A 163 6.84 -5.17 3.87
CA ILE A 163 6.35 -5.49 2.52
C ILE A 163 6.22 -4.20 1.71
N SER A 164 6.30 -4.31 0.41
CA SER A 164 6.16 -3.17 -0.50
C SER A 164 5.75 -3.64 -1.89
N ASN A 165 4.81 -2.95 -2.50
CA ASN A 165 4.35 -3.23 -3.84
C ASN A 165 4.52 -1.99 -4.73
N CYS A 166 5.49 -2.02 -5.66
CA CYS A 166 5.78 -1.02 -6.70
C CYS A 166 6.16 0.40 -6.22
N VAL A 167 6.21 0.73 -4.91
CA VAL A 167 6.39 2.11 -4.43
C VAL A 167 7.85 2.58 -4.37
N ILE A 168 8.80 1.71 -4.02
CA ILE A 168 10.21 2.10 -3.79
C ILE A 168 10.82 2.76 -5.05
N ASN A 169 10.39 2.32 -6.23
CA ASN A 169 10.85 2.87 -7.49
C ASN A 169 10.44 4.33 -7.72
N LEU A 170 9.37 4.78 -7.08
CA LEU A 170 8.84 6.14 -7.19
C LEU A 170 9.58 7.15 -6.30
N SER A 171 10.35 6.66 -5.32
CA SER A 171 11.12 7.53 -4.42
C SER A 171 12.29 8.19 -5.16
N PRO A 172 12.49 9.50 -5.00
CA PRO A 172 13.65 10.22 -5.49
C PRO A 172 14.91 10.01 -4.61
N ASP A 173 14.76 9.44 -3.39
CA ASP A 173 15.87 9.16 -2.47
C ASP A 173 15.83 7.71 -1.93
N LYS A 174 16.07 6.77 -2.83
CA LYS A 174 16.10 5.34 -2.47
C LYS A 174 17.10 5.00 -1.35
N PRO A 175 18.31 5.59 -1.30
CA PRO A 175 19.20 5.37 -0.17
C PRO A 175 18.61 5.77 1.17
N GLN A 176 17.78 6.81 1.24
CA GLN A 176 17.08 7.21 2.45
C GLN A 176 15.99 6.20 2.81
N VAL A 177 15.24 5.70 1.82
CA VAL A 177 14.25 4.63 2.05
C VAL A 177 14.92 3.41 2.71
N TRP A 178 16.06 2.95 2.19
CA TRP A 178 16.78 1.81 2.77
C TRP A 178 17.25 2.06 4.21
N ARG A 179 17.70 3.29 4.53
CA ARG A 179 18.06 3.67 5.92
C ARG A 179 16.85 3.61 6.85
N GLU A 180 15.70 4.12 6.41
CA GLU A 180 14.47 4.07 7.19
C GLU A 180 13.96 2.64 7.39
N MET A 181 13.99 1.81 6.34
CA MET A 181 13.65 0.39 6.47
C MET A 181 14.54 -0.31 7.50
N ALA A 182 15.87 -0.10 7.42
CA ALA A 182 16.82 -0.66 8.39
C ALA A 182 16.60 -0.13 9.81
N ARG A 183 16.21 1.16 9.96
CA ARG A 183 15.93 1.76 11.27
C ARG A 183 14.73 1.16 11.97
N VAL A 184 13.64 0.92 11.21
CA VAL A 184 12.37 0.45 11.81
C VAL A 184 12.32 -1.06 12.00
N LEU A 185 13.12 -1.84 11.25
CA LEU A 185 13.21 -3.29 11.43
C LEU A 185 13.90 -3.66 12.73
N LYS A 186 13.37 -4.69 13.38
CA LYS A 186 14.03 -5.35 14.52
C LYS A 186 15.31 -6.05 14.06
N PRO A 187 16.34 -6.16 14.93
CA PRO A 187 17.56 -6.91 14.66
C PRO A 187 17.30 -8.38 14.39
#